data_86ec176dae10414a729f5a065308fb1a
#
_entry.id   86ec176dae10414a729f5a065308fb1a
#
_cell.length_a   1.000
_cell.length_b   1.000
_cell.length_c   1.000
_cell.angle_alpha   90.00
_cell.angle_beta   90.00
_cell.angle_gamma   90.00
#
_symmetry.space_group_name_H-M   'P 1'
#
loop_
_entity.id
_entity.type
_entity.pdbx_description
1 polymer ?
#
loop_
_entity_poly.entity_id
_entity_poly.type
_entity_poly.pdbx_seq_one_letter_code
_entity_poly.pdbx_strand_id
1 'polypeptide(L)'
;MGMGYGYLKGVSARAAPKGAGERFICTFHLEAGGLRSTNDSNSRSARLLEPRISKVLRICTAIEVMLPSLIAFWLLLQSSNPELTSQAAVFRQNQLADSVLANDQQAMLTAIDAHADLNSPIVLTVERLAALARVSARLDHYFREETKATPLILAAALGEKELCKVLVERGAERFRASSWGWVPAQYAARCGFPELARTLIESDPLAVHFNIKIELTPQRVILYKDGMVVVSGRISTGKRGFDTPPGHYLVTDKERERRSSIYKVSMPYFLRLSFSEYGIHEGYNPGRPASHGCIRVAGEHVAKAIFDQTPIGTLVDIE
;
A
#
# COMPACT_ATOMS: atom_id res chain seq x y z
N MET A 1 -70.69 -24.47 9.90
CA MET A 1 -69.33 -25.01 9.62
C MET A 1 -68.63 -24.04 8.70
N GLY A 2 -67.63 -23.38 9.15
CA GLY A 2 -66.87 -22.45 8.34
C GLY A 2 -65.64 -21.99 9.17
N MET A 3 -64.50 -22.66 9.00
CA MET A 3 -63.27 -22.31 9.67
C MET A 3 -62.66 -21.10 8.93
N GLY A 4 -62.54 -19.97 9.64
CA GLY A 4 -61.87 -18.80 9.14
C GLY A 4 -60.36 -18.90 9.42
N TYR A 5 -59.55 -18.97 8.39
CA TYR A 5 -58.12 -18.82 8.46
C TYR A 5 -57.75 -17.34 8.62
N GLY A 6 -57.12 -16.98 9.73
CA GLY A 6 -56.58 -15.66 9.92
C GLY A 6 -55.29 -15.48 9.07
N TYR A 7 -55.32 -14.52 8.15
CA TYR A 7 -54.16 -14.09 7.37
C TYR A 7 -53.20 -13.23 8.22
N LEU A 8 -51.95 -13.59 8.24
CA LEU A 8 -50.88 -12.71 8.73
C LEU A 8 -50.57 -11.65 7.66
N LYS A 9 -50.89 -10.40 7.94
CA LYS A 9 -50.48 -9.25 7.09
C LYS A 9 -49.27 -8.55 7.68
N GLY A 10 -48.24 -8.48 6.88
CA GLY A 10 -47.32 -7.34 6.78
C GLY A 10 -46.23 -7.19 7.86
N VAL A 11 -45.02 -7.61 7.55
CA VAL A 11 -43.82 -7.12 8.23
C VAL A 11 -43.41 -5.80 7.57
N SER A 12 -43.51 -4.68 8.30
CA SER A 12 -43.00 -3.37 7.86
C SER A 12 -41.76 -3.03 8.65
N ALA A 13 -40.63 -2.98 7.98
CA ALA A 13 -39.37 -2.45 8.55
C ALA A 13 -39.30 -0.94 8.29
N ARG A 14 -39.26 -0.12 9.34
CA ARG A 14 -38.90 1.30 9.26
C ARG A 14 -37.45 1.46 9.73
N ALA A 15 -36.63 2.10 8.89
CA ALA A 15 -35.30 2.50 9.24
C ALA A 15 -35.31 3.64 10.26
N ALA A 16 -34.47 3.53 11.31
CA ALA A 16 -34.23 4.57 12.29
C ALA A 16 -33.10 5.50 11.83
N PRO A 17 -33.03 6.77 12.29
CA PRO A 17 -32.05 7.74 11.85
C PRO A 17 -30.64 7.42 12.36
N LYS A 18 -29.64 7.78 11.54
CA LYS A 18 -28.21 7.55 11.77
C LYS A 18 -27.71 8.25 13.05
N GLY A 19 -27.09 7.47 13.94
CA GLY A 19 -26.28 8.01 15.02
C GLY A 19 -26.52 7.34 16.36
N ALA A 20 -26.10 6.10 16.54
CA ALA A 20 -25.68 5.42 17.78
C ALA A 20 -25.69 3.90 17.53
N GLY A 21 -24.72 3.20 18.10
CA GLY A 21 -24.39 1.80 17.85
C GLY A 21 -25.56 0.85 17.64
N GLU A 22 -25.45 0.08 16.58
CA GLU A 22 -26.48 -0.86 16.13
C GLU A 22 -26.72 -1.97 17.14
N ARG A 23 -27.80 -1.80 17.92
CA ARG A 23 -28.48 -2.94 18.55
C ARG A 23 -29.77 -3.18 17.76
N PHE A 24 -29.80 -4.25 17.01
CA PHE A 24 -31.06 -4.73 16.41
C PHE A 24 -31.96 -5.24 17.54
N ILE A 25 -32.96 -4.43 17.91
CA ILE A 25 -34.03 -4.84 18.82
C ILE A 25 -35.24 -5.21 17.93
N CYS A 26 -35.50 -6.50 17.76
CA CYS A 26 -36.74 -6.96 17.20
C CYS A 26 -37.84 -6.91 18.28
N THR A 27 -38.65 -5.89 18.25
CA THR A 27 -39.82 -5.80 19.13
C THR A 27 -41.04 -6.42 18.39
N PHE A 28 -41.52 -7.54 18.89
CA PHE A 28 -42.76 -8.12 18.44
C PHE A 28 -43.94 -7.47 19.20
N HIS A 29 -44.72 -6.66 18.53
CA HIS A 29 -46.03 -6.21 19.06
C HIS A 29 -47.08 -7.23 18.69
N LEU A 30 -47.63 -7.93 19.68
CA LEU A 30 -48.88 -8.68 19.56
C LEU A 30 -50.05 -7.70 19.86
N GLU A 31 -50.69 -7.22 18.83
CA GLU A 31 -52.02 -6.55 19.01
C GLU A 31 -53.07 -7.62 19.31
N ALA A 32 -53.53 -7.63 20.56
CA ALA A 32 -54.72 -8.37 20.95
C ALA A 32 -55.93 -7.63 20.42
N GLY A 33 -56.51 -8.14 19.33
CA GLY A 33 -57.80 -7.66 18.80
C GLY A 33 -58.89 -7.75 19.87
N GLY A 34 -59.53 -6.62 20.13
CA GLY A 34 -60.55 -6.47 21.17
C GLY A 34 -61.67 -7.47 21.04
N LEU A 35 -61.78 -8.35 22.00
CA LEU A 35 -62.94 -9.18 22.21
C LEU A 35 -63.90 -8.44 23.20
N ARG A 36 -65.02 -8.04 22.68
CA ARG A 36 -66.18 -7.57 23.49
C ARG A 36 -66.62 -8.70 24.43
N SER A 37 -66.68 -8.37 25.70
CA SER A 37 -67.21 -9.21 26.76
C SER A 37 -68.69 -9.52 26.48
N THR A 38 -68.96 -10.76 26.16
CA THR A 38 -70.25 -11.36 26.38
C THR A 38 -70.02 -12.44 27.43
N ASN A 39 -70.68 -12.23 28.58
CA ASN A 39 -70.78 -13.20 29.66
C ASN A 39 -71.40 -14.49 29.12
N ASP A 40 -70.56 -15.51 28.94
CA ASP A 40 -71.06 -16.86 28.85
C ASP A 40 -70.08 -17.82 29.57
N SER A 41 -70.66 -18.49 30.53
CA SER A 41 -70.04 -19.39 31.48
C SER A 41 -69.69 -20.71 30.77
N ASN A 42 -68.50 -20.80 30.14
CA ASN A 42 -67.97 -22.09 29.75
C ASN A 42 -66.47 -22.21 30.03
N SER A 43 -66.14 -22.52 31.26
CA SER A 43 -64.80 -22.59 31.86
C SER A 43 -63.94 -23.77 31.38
N ARG A 44 -64.30 -24.48 30.30
CA ARG A 44 -63.56 -25.63 29.77
C ARG A 44 -62.59 -25.25 28.64
N SER A 45 -62.82 -24.19 27.91
CA SER A 45 -61.94 -23.80 26.77
C SER A 45 -60.67 -23.04 27.18
N ALA A 46 -60.71 -22.33 28.32
CA ALA A 46 -59.54 -21.58 28.82
C ALA A 46 -58.42 -22.49 29.38
N ARG A 47 -58.81 -23.64 29.93
CA ARG A 47 -57.82 -24.59 30.50
C ARG A 47 -56.99 -25.39 29.49
N LEU A 48 -57.38 -25.39 28.20
CA LEU A 48 -56.66 -26.11 27.14
C LEU A 48 -55.68 -25.22 26.37
N LEU A 49 -55.73 -23.89 26.55
CA LEU A 49 -54.85 -22.95 25.89
C LEU A 49 -53.56 -22.63 26.66
N GLU A 50 -53.59 -22.66 28.00
CA GLU A 50 -52.42 -22.38 28.85
C GLU A 50 -51.21 -23.30 28.58
N PRO A 51 -51.36 -24.63 28.45
CA PRO A 51 -50.18 -25.47 28.19
C PRO A 51 -49.58 -25.33 26.79
N ARG A 52 -50.36 -24.82 25.82
CA ARG A 52 -49.85 -24.55 24.46
C ARG A 52 -49.08 -23.25 24.36
N ILE A 53 -49.52 -22.20 25.06
CA ILE A 53 -48.83 -20.90 25.10
C ILE A 53 -47.52 -21.04 25.86
N SER A 54 -47.51 -21.78 26.99
CA SER A 54 -46.30 -22.05 27.75
C SER A 54 -45.24 -22.87 26.96
N LYS A 55 -45.69 -23.78 26.11
CA LYS A 55 -44.75 -24.50 25.19
C LYS A 55 -44.19 -23.61 24.12
N VAL A 56 -44.98 -22.74 23.49
CA VAL A 56 -44.52 -21.79 22.48
C VAL A 56 -43.54 -20.77 23.12
N LEU A 57 -43.85 -20.23 24.31
CA LEU A 57 -42.91 -19.33 25.00
C LEU A 57 -41.58 -20.03 25.34
N ARG A 58 -41.65 -21.30 25.82
CA ARG A 58 -40.39 -22.06 26.08
C ARG A 58 -39.58 -22.37 24.82
N ILE A 59 -40.21 -22.53 23.69
CA ILE A 59 -39.55 -22.70 22.39
C ILE A 59 -38.92 -21.37 21.94
N CYS A 60 -39.61 -20.25 22.08
CA CYS A 60 -39.05 -18.93 21.76
C CYS A 60 -37.84 -18.59 22.64
N THR A 61 -37.94 -18.78 23.95
CA THR A 61 -36.80 -18.55 24.87
C THR A 61 -35.61 -19.50 24.59
N ALA A 62 -35.90 -20.77 24.22
CA ALA A 62 -34.84 -21.70 23.86
C ALA A 62 -34.13 -21.29 22.53
N ILE A 63 -34.86 -20.74 21.57
CA ILE A 63 -34.31 -20.22 20.31
C ILE A 63 -33.48 -18.95 20.58
N GLU A 64 -33.95 -18.02 21.41
CA GLU A 64 -33.19 -16.80 21.77
C GLU A 64 -31.89 -17.10 22.51
N VAL A 65 -31.85 -18.15 23.34
CA VAL A 65 -30.63 -18.57 24.05
C VAL A 65 -29.69 -19.38 23.15
N MET A 66 -30.23 -20.17 22.21
CA MET A 66 -29.42 -21.01 21.32
C MET A 66 -28.91 -20.28 20.07
N LEU A 67 -29.61 -19.26 19.58
CA LEU A 67 -29.24 -18.54 18.37
C LEU A 67 -27.85 -17.89 18.46
N PRO A 68 -27.47 -17.18 19.55
CA PRO A 68 -26.14 -16.63 19.70
C PRO A 68 -25.03 -17.70 19.72
N SER A 69 -25.34 -18.84 20.37
CA SER A 69 -24.38 -19.97 20.45
C SER A 69 -24.22 -20.66 19.10
N LEU A 70 -25.27 -20.82 18.33
CA LEU A 70 -25.23 -21.38 16.98
C LEU A 70 -24.52 -20.45 16.00
N ILE A 71 -24.75 -19.14 16.11
CA ILE A 71 -24.03 -18.13 15.33
C ILE A 71 -22.55 -18.12 15.68
N ALA A 72 -22.21 -18.13 16.98
CA ALA A 72 -20.84 -18.22 17.44
C ALA A 72 -20.14 -19.52 16.98
N PHE A 73 -20.84 -20.64 17.05
CA PHE A 73 -20.34 -21.93 16.57
C PHE A 73 -20.18 -21.95 15.04
N TRP A 74 -21.11 -21.35 14.29
CA TRP A 74 -21.01 -21.22 12.85
C TRP A 74 -19.84 -20.30 12.43
N LEU A 75 -19.64 -19.17 13.16
CA LEU A 75 -18.48 -18.30 12.98
C LEU A 75 -17.16 -19.00 13.32
N LEU A 76 -17.14 -19.84 14.36
CA LEU A 76 -15.98 -20.66 14.71
C LEU A 76 -15.71 -21.73 13.64
N LEU A 77 -16.74 -22.36 13.09
CA LEU A 77 -16.60 -23.32 11.97
C LEU A 77 -16.09 -22.63 10.70
N GLN A 78 -16.48 -21.40 10.43
CA GLN A 78 -15.94 -20.61 9.31
C GLN A 78 -14.47 -20.23 9.53
N SER A 79 -14.09 -19.84 10.76
CA SER A 79 -12.70 -19.52 11.09
C SER A 79 -11.76 -20.72 11.06
N SER A 80 -12.29 -21.93 11.16
CA SER A 80 -11.52 -23.17 11.09
C SER A 80 -11.46 -23.81 9.67
N ASN A 81 -12.17 -23.23 8.69
CA ASN A 81 -12.07 -23.68 7.31
C ASN A 81 -10.92 -22.97 6.58
N PRO A 82 -9.80 -23.66 6.25
CA PRO A 82 -8.62 -23.03 5.68
C PRO A 82 -8.89 -22.40 4.30
N GLU A 83 -9.87 -22.91 3.56
CA GLU A 83 -10.23 -22.37 2.25
C GLU A 83 -10.97 -21.04 2.35
N LEU A 84 -11.90 -20.91 3.27
CA LEU A 84 -12.62 -19.65 3.54
C LEU A 84 -11.70 -18.58 4.11
N THR A 85 -10.77 -18.96 4.99
CA THR A 85 -9.78 -18.01 5.54
C THR A 85 -8.81 -17.53 4.46
N SER A 86 -8.40 -18.42 3.54
CA SER A 86 -7.56 -18.07 2.39
C SER A 86 -8.27 -17.10 1.43
N GLN A 87 -9.52 -17.39 1.07
CA GLN A 87 -10.32 -16.51 0.19
C GLN A 87 -10.55 -15.12 0.83
N ALA A 88 -10.83 -15.07 2.12
CA ALA A 88 -10.98 -13.80 2.84
C ALA A 88 -9.66 -13.00 2.89
N ALA A 89 -8.52 -13.67 3.02
CA ALA A 89 -7.21 -13.01 2.97
C ALA A 89 -6.92 -12.42 1.59
N VAL A 90 -7.18 -13.17 0.52
CA VAL A 90 -7.05 -12.70 -0.87
C VAL A 90 -7.96 -11.50 -1.13
N PHE A 91 -9.21 -11.57 -0.66
CA PHE A 91 -10.17 -10.45 -0.81
C PHE A 91 -9.65 -9.16 -0.14
N ARG A 92 -9.19 -9.25 1.11
CA ARG A 92 -8.62 -8.09 1.83
C ARG A 92 -7.40 -7.52 1.12
N GLN A 93 -6.53 -8.39 0.62
CA GLN A 93 -5.33 -7.96 -0.11
C GLN A 93 -5.69 -7.27 -1.43
N ASN A 94 -6.73 -7.73 -2.12
CA ASN A 94 -7.24 -7.07 -3.31
C ASN A 94 -7.84 -5.70 -2.98
N GLN A 95 -8.64 -5.59 -1.92
CA GLN A 95 -9.18 -4.29 -1.47
C GLN A 95 -8.08 -3.30 -1.14
N LEU A 96 -7.00 -3.74 -0.47
CA LEU A 96 -5.85 -2.90 -0.18
C LEU A 96 -5.17 -2.40 -1.47
N ALA A 97 -4.94 -3.28 -2.43
CA ALA A 97 -4.32 -2.90 -3.70
C ALA A 97 -5.19 -1.90 -4.48
N ASP A 98 -6.51 -2.15 -4.55
CA ASP A 98 -7.43 -1.28 -5.28
C ASP A 98 -7.60 0.09 -4.61
N SER A 99 -7.61 0.15 -3.28
CA SER A 99 -7.65 1.42 -2.54
C SER A 99 -6.40 2.27 -2.77
N VAL A 100 -5.22 1.65 -2.85
CA VAL A 100 -3.97 2.37 -3.17
C VAL A 100 -4.01 2.91 -4.60
N LEU A 101 -4.48 2.11 -5.58
CA LEU A 101 -4.63 2.55 -6.97
C LEU A 101 -5.64 3.68 -7.14
N ALA A 102 -6.70 3.68 -6.33
CA ALA A 102 -7.73 4.71 -6.35
C ALA A 102 -7.37 5.96 -5.53
N ASN A 103 -6.23 5.97 -4.84
CA ASN A 103 -5.86 6.98 -3.85
C ASN A 103 -6.94 7.19 -2.78
N ASP A 104 -7.60 6.09 -2.37
CA ASP A 104 -8.67 6.10 -1.37
C ASP A 104 -8.12 5.70 0.00
N GLN A 105 -7.75 6.71 0.80
CA GLN A 105 -7.20 6.51 2.14
C GLN A 105 -8.19 5.81 3.08
N GLN A 106 -9.48 6.11 2.98
CA GLN A 106 -10.48 5.51 3.86
C GLN A 106 -10.68 4.02 3.57
N ALA A 107 -10.79 3.66 2.29
CA ALA A 107 -10.85 2.26 1.87
C ALA A 107 -9.57 1.50 2.24
N MET A 108 -8.40 2.14 2.12
CA MET A 108 -7.11 1.58 2.53
C MET A 108 -7.09 1.29 4.03
N LEU A 109 -7.50 2.25 4.88
CA LEU A 109 -7.59 2.05 6.32
C LEU A 109 -8.55 0.90 6.67
N THR A 110 -9.69 0.83 6.00
CA THR A 110 -10.66 -0.26 6.20
C THR A 110 -10.04 -1.63 5.89
N ALA A 111 -9.27 -1.74 4.80
CA ALA A 111 -8.58 -2.98 4.45
C ALA A 111 -7.48 -3.35 5.48
N ILE A 112 -6.74 -2.35 5.98
CA ILE A 112 -5.72 -2.52 7.01
C ILE A 112 -6.35 -2.99 8.33
N ASP A 113 -7.43 -2.35 8.76
CA ASP A 113 -8.14 -2.71 10.00
C ASP A 113 -8.80 -4.10 9.90
N ALA A 114 -9.13 -4.55 8.68
CA ALA A 114 -9.52 -5.93 8.38
C ALA A 114 -8.33 -6.91 8.28
N HIS A 115 -7.13 -6.51 8.70
CA HIS A 115 -5.90 -7.32 8.70
C HIS A 115 -5.40 -7.73 7.30
N ALA A 116 -5.47 -6.83 6.31
CA ALA A 116 -4.70 -6.98 5.08
C ALA A 116 -3.20 -6.91 5.38
N ASP A 117 -2.41 -7.73 4.70
CA ASP A 117 -0.95 -7.77 4.91
C ASP A 117 -0.26 -6.66 4.10
N LEU A 118 0.37 -5.72 4.83
CA LEU A 118 1.06 -4.56 4.24
C LEU A 118 2.36 -4.92 3.52
N ASN A 119 2.91 -6.10 3.80
CA ASN A 119 4.22 -6.54 3.33
C ASN A 119 4.14 -7.69 2.32
N SER A 120 2.96 -8.26 2.12
CA SER A 120 2.74 -9.24 1.06
C SER A 120 2.61 -8.58 -0.31
N PRO A 121 3.09 -9.27 -1.36
CA PRO A 121 2.91 -8.81 -2.73
C PRO A 121 1.43 -8.64 -3.10
N ILE A 122 1.13 -7.57 -3.83
CA ILE A 122 -0.16 -7.38 -4.46
C ILE A 122 -0.22 -8.10 -5.81
N VAL A 123 -1.37 -8.63 -6.15
CA VAL A 123 -1.59 -9.22 -7.48
C VAL A 123 -1.87 -8.11 -8.49
N LEU A 124 -1.01 -7.96 -9.48
CA LEU A 124 -1.16 -7.01 -10.58
C LEU A 124 -2.00 -7.63 -11.69
N THR A 125 -3.31 -7.51 -11.59
CA THR A 125 -4.24 -7.98 -12.64
C THR A 125 -4.13 -7.14 -13.90
N VAL A 126 -4.71 -7.62 -15.02
CA VAL A 126 -4.74 -6.89 -16.29
C VAL A 126 -5.40 -5.51 -16.12
N GLU A 127 -6.47 -5.43 -15.31
CA GLU A 127 -7.19 -4.19 -15.03
C GLU A 127 -6.32 -3.19 -14.25
N ARG A 128 -5.56 -3.67 -13.25
CA ARG A 128 -4.63 -2.85 -12.46
C ARG A 128 -3.47 -2.35 -13.31
N LEU A 129 -2.89 -3.21 -14.14
CA LEU A 129 -1.86 -2.80 -15.09
C LEU A 129 -2.39 -1.77 -16.09
N ALA A 130 -3.61 -1.95 -16.61
CA ALA A 130 -4.26 -0.97 -17.47
C ALA A 130 -4.52 0.37 -16.77
N ALA A 131 -4.84 0.36 -15.46
CA ALA A 131 -4.97 1.58 -14.66
C ALA A 131 -3.61 2.30 -14.53
N LEU A 132 -2.53 1.58 -14.22
CA LEU A 132 -1.18 2.12 -14.14
C LEU A 132 -0.70 2.70 -15.48
N ALA A 133 -0.98 2.01 -16.59
CA ALA A 133 -0.64 2.46 -17.93
C ALA A 133 -1.33 3.79 -18.31
N ARG A 134 -2.56 4.02 -17.83
CA ARG A 134 -3.26 5.31 -18.03
C ARG A 134 -2.60 6.45 -17.28
N VAL A 135 -2.02 6.18 -16.10
CA VAL A 135 -1.27 7.19 -15.33
C VAL A 135 0.04 7.51 -16.02
N SER A 136 0.82 6.50 -16.39
CA SER A 136 2.12 6.68 -17.02
C SER A 136 2.60 5.40 -17.72
N ALA A 137 3.13 5.55 -18.96
CA ALA A 137 3.82 4.45 -19.65
C ALA A 137 5.02 3.91 -18.87
N ARG A 138 5.62 4.73 -17.99
CA ARG A 138 6.71 4.32 -17.10
C ARG A 138 6.22 3.35 -16.02
N LEU A 139 5.04 3.59 -15.45
CA LEU A 139 4.44 2.67 -14.49
C LEU A 139 4.10 1.33 -15.16
N ASP A 140 3.51 1.35 -16.34
CA ASP A 140 3.26 0.12 -17.09
C ASP A 140 4.55 -0.69 -17.30
N HIS A 141 5.63 -0.02 -17.73
CA HIS A 141 6.91 -0.67 -17.92
C HIS A 141 7.47 -1.33 -16.66
N TYR A 142 7.38 -0.65 -15.50
CA TYR A 142 7.95 -1.18 -14.25
C TYR A 142 7.10 -2.27 -13.60
N PHE A 143 5.79 -2.22 -13.78
CA PHE A 143 4.88 -3.14 -13.09
C PHE A 143 4.43 -4.32 -13.94
N ARG A 144 4.68 -4.33 -15.25
CA ARG A 144 4.25 -5.40 -16.16
C ARG A 144 4.80 -6.78 -15.79
N GLU A 145 6.04 -6.85 -15.34
CA GLU A 145 6.72 -8.09 -14.95
C GLU A 145 7.03 -8.15 -13.44
N GLU A 146 6.48 -7.21 -12.68
CA GLU A 146 6.70 -7.13 -11.24
C GLU A 146 5.81 -8.12 -10.50
N THR A 147 6.42 -8.98 -9.67
CA THR A 147 5.72 -10.06 -8.95
C THR A 147 5.76 -9.91 -7.43
N LYS A 148 6.54 -8.94 -6.91
CA LYS A 148 6.72 -8.72 -5.47
C LYS A 148 6.42 -7.28 -5.05
N ALA A 149 5.64 -6.55 -5.86
CA ALA A 149 5.22 -5.20 -5.49
C ALA A 149 4.37 -5.24 -4.22
N THR A 150 4.78 -4.50 -3.19
CA THR A 150 3.98 -4.30 -1.98
C THR A 150 3.06 -3.09 -2.15
N PRO A 151 2.02 -2.92 -1.30
CA PRO A 151 1.21 -1.71 -1.28
C PRO A 151 2.03 -0.42 -1.18
N LEU A 152 3.10 -0.42 -0.37
CA LEU A 152 4.00 0.73 -0.23
C LEU A 152 4.82 1.01 -1.50
N ILE A 153 5.27 -0.02 -2.22
CA ILE A 153 5.93 0.15 -3.53
C ILE A 153 4.98 0.81 -4.52
N LEU A 154 3.72 0.36 -4.58
CA LEU A 154 2.72 0.90 -5.47
C LEU A 154 2.39 2.37 -5.15
N ALA A 155 2.12 2.68 -3.87
CA ALA A 155 1.86 4.04 -3.41
C ALA A 155 3.04 4.99 -3.68
N ALA A 156 4.27 4.51 -3.47
CA ALA A 156 5.49 5.27 -3.73
C ALA A 156 5.69 5.56 -5.23
N ALA A 157 5.42 4.59 -6.09
CA ALA A 157 5.50 4.75 -7.54
C ALA A 157 4.44 5.71 -8.10
N LEU A 158 3.27 5.76 -7.47
CA LEU A 158 2.19 6.70 -7.80
C LEU A 158 2.42 8.11 -7.22
N GLY A 159 3.35 8.26 -6.27
CA GLY A 159 3.63 9.55 -5.61
C GLY A 159 2.67 9.90 -4.48
N GLU A 160 1.90 8.93 -3.99
CA GLU A 160 0.86 9.12 -3.00
C GLU A 160 1.45 9.25 -1.58
N LYS A 161 1.91 10.47 -1.28
CA LYS A 161 2.65 10.79 -0.05
C LYS A 161 1.90 10.41 1.23
N GLU A 162 0.61 10.78 1.31
CA GLU A 162 -0.20 10.52 2.50
C GLU A 162 -0.48 9.01 2.68
N LEU A 163 -0.72 8.28 1.59
CA LEU A 163 -0.86 6.82 1.67
C LEU A 163 0.44 6.16 2.11
N CYS A 164 1.59 6.58 1.57
CA CYS A 164 2.90 6.08 2.00
C CYS A 164 3.12 6.31 3.49
N LYS A 165 2.80 7.51 4.00
CA LYS A 165 2.91 7.84 5.41
C LYS A 165 2.07 6.91 6.28
N VAL A 166 0.79 6.75 5.95
CA VAL A 166 -0.12 5.87 6.69
C VAL A 166 0.34 4.40 6.64
N LEU A 167 0.75 3.90 5.47
CA LEU A 167 1.26 2.53 5.33
C LEU A 167 2.48 2.29 6.23
N VAL A 168 3.43 3.23 6.27
CA VAL A 168 4.62 3.14 7.13
C VAL A 168 4.25 3.21 8.62
N GLU A 169 3.37 4.12 9.03
CA GLU A 169 2.86 4.24 10.40
C GLU A 169 2.13 2.97 10.86
N ARG A 170 1.52 2.23 9.93
CA ARG A 170 0.82 0.96 10.19
C ARG A 170 1.72 -0.27 10.05
N GLY A 171 3.03 -0.12 9.80
CA GLY A 171 4.02 -1.19 9.82
C GLY A 171 4.44 -1.73 8.46
N ALA A 172 4.19 -0.99 7.36
CA ALA A 172 4.78 -1.35 6.07
C ALA A 172 6.30 -1.20 6.08
N GLU A 173 6.99 -2.22 5.59
CA GLU A 173 8.45 -2.27 5.54
C GLU A 173 9.01 -1.35 4.45
N ARG A 174 9.68 -0.27 4.85
CA ARG A 174 10.26 0.74 3.93
C ARG A 174 11.32 0.17 2.98
N PHE A 175 12.01 -0.88 3.38
CA PHE A 175 13.13 -1.47 2.66
C PHE A 175 12.78 -2.84 2.04
N ARG A 176 11.50 -3.20 2.02
CA ARG A 176 11.05 -4.41 1.32
C ARG A 176 11.30 -4.27 -0.18
N ALA A 177 12.15 -5.15 -0.72
CA ALA A 177 12.51 -5.08 -2.12
C ALA A 177 11.49 -5.78 -3.02
N SER A 178 11.26 -5.22 -4.19
CA SER A 178 10.47 -5.78 -5.29
C SER A 178 11.19 -6.97 -5.97
N SER A 179 10.60 -7.56 -6.99
CA SER A 179 11.25 -8.60 -7.81
C SER A 179 12.49 -8.10 -8.54
N TRP A 180 12.59 -6.79 -8.82
CA TRP A 180 13.75 -6.11 -9.38
C TRP A 180 14.83 -5.78 -8.34
N GLY A 181 14.61 -6.08 -7.05
CA GLY A 181 15.49 -5.70 -5.95
C GLY A 181 15.37 -4.23 -5.55
N TRP A 182 14.32 -3.53 -5.96
CA TRP A 182 14.11 -2.11 -5.70
C TRP A 182 13.18 -1.88 -4.53
N VAL A 183 13.54 -0.91 -3.67
CA VAL A 183 12.73 -0.50 -2.52
C VAL A 183 11.76 0.63 -2.89
N PRO A 184 10.70 0.89 -2.09
CA PRO A 184 9.69 1.92 -2.38
C PRO A 184 10.29 3.29 -2.75
N ALA A 185 11.31 3.73 -2.02
CA ALA A 185 11.95 5.02 -2.28
C ALA A 185 12.59 5.10 -3.69
N GLN A 186 13.13 4.00 -4.20
CA GLN A 186 13.67 3.96 -5.55
C GLN A 186 12.58 4.14 -6.61
N TYR A 187 11.42 3.51 -6.41
CA TYR A 187 10.27 3.72 -7.28
C TYR A 187 9.78 5.18 -7.24
N ALA A 188 9.66 5.78 -6.04
CA ALA A 188 9.29 7.19 -5.90
C ALA A 188 10.27 8.09 -6.66
N ALA A 189 11.58 7.95 -6.45
CA ALA A 189 12.60 8.75 -7.15
C ALA A 189 12.46 8.60 -8.68
N ARG A 190 12.39 7.36 -9.16
CA ARG A 190 12.34 7.07 -10.59
C ARG A 190 11.05 7.55 -11.26
N CYS A 191 9.95 7.56 -10.54
CA CYS A 191 8.68 8.08 -11.03
C CYS A 191 8.55 9.60 -10.95
N GLY A 192 9.57 10.31 -10.41
CA GLY A 192 9.60 11.77 -10.37
C GLY A 192 9.16 12.38 -9.05
N PHE A 193 9.21 11.61 -7.97
CA PHE A 193 8.84 12.05 -6.60
C PHE A 193 10.05 12.03 -5.66
N PRO A 194 11.09 12.87 -5.89
CA PRO A 194 12.34 12.82 -5.12
C PRO A 194 12.13 13.13 -3.64
N GLU A 195 11.24 14.05 -3.30
CA GLU A 195 10.95 14.40 -1.91
C GLU A 195 10.27 13.23 -1.15
N LEU A 196 9.37 12.52 -1.82
CA LEU A 196 8.79 11.30 -1.25
C LEU A 196 9.85 10.22 -1.07
N ALA A 197 10.74 10.04 -2.05
CA ALA A 197 11.85 9.10 -1.95
C ALA A 197 12.73 9.40 -0.73
N ARG A 198 13.06 10.68 -0.51
CA ARG A 198 13.80 11.13 0.67
C ARG A 198 13.06 10.77 1.95
N THR A 199 11.79 11.13 2.06
CA THR A 199 10.94 10.82 3.24
C THR A 199 10.88 9.33 3.55
N LEU A 200 10.86 8.48 2.53
CA LEU A 200 10.83 7.03 2.70
C LEU A 200 12.14 6.44 3.19
N ILE A 201 13.28 7.09 2.93
CA ILE A 201 14.60 6.62 3.37
C ILE A 201 14.96 7.19 4.75
N GLU A 202 14.71 8.47 4.96
CA GLU A 202 15.09 9.17 6.18
C GLU A 202 14.19 8.79 7.34
N SER A 203 14.84 8.32 8.41
CA SER A 203 14.15 7.99 9.66
C SER A 203 14.06 9.21 10.58
N ASP A 204 14.89 10.23 10.35
CA ASP A 204 15.02 11.41 11.19
C ASP A 204 14.75 12.69 10.38
N PRO A 205 13.69 13.45 10.72
CA PRO A 205 13.41 14.76 10.08
C PRO A 205 14.52 15.80 10.29
N LEU A 206 15.41 15.60 11.27
CA LEU A 206 16.55 16.45 11.56
C LEU A 206 17.83 15.97 10.88
N ALA A 207 17.76 14.88 10.10
CA ALA A 207 18.92 14.35 9.38
C ALA A 207 19.46 15.37 8.37
N VAL A 208 20.75 15.42 8.26
CA VAL A 208 21.46 16.24 7.28
C VAL A 208 21.13 15.75 5.86
N HIS A 209 20.60 16.63 5.04
CA HIS A 209 20.17 16.28 3.69
C HIS A 209 21.29 16.51 2.67
N PHE A 210 21.70 15.42 2.02
CA PHE A 210 22.60 15.48 0.88
C PHE A 210 21.82 15.33 -0.43
N ASN A 211 22.23 16.08 -1.46
CA ASN A 211 21.73 15.93 -2.83
C ASN A 211 22.90 16.09 -3.81
N ILE A 212 22.95 15.22 -4.82
CA ILE A 212 23.90 15.34 -5.93
C ILE A 212 23.14 15.81 -7.16
N LYS A 213 23.60 16.91 -7.74
CA LYS A 213 23.09 17.41 -9.03
C LYS A 213 24.11 17.12 -10.13
N ILE A 214 23.66 16.50 -11.21
CA ILE A 214 24.41 16.22 -12.41
C ILE A 214 23.83 17.07 -13.55
N GLU A 215 24.59 18.03 -14.01
CA GLU A 215 24.21 18.89 -15.13
C GLU A 215 24.89 18.39 -16.41
N LEU A 216 24.09 17.83 -17.32
CA LEU A 216 24.57 17.16 -18.53
C LEU A 216 25.18 18.14 -19.56
N THR A 217 24.57 19.32 -19.72
CA THR A 217 25.06 20.30 -20.70
C THR A 217 26.37 20.94 -20.31
N PRO A 218 26.52 21.53 -19.08
CA PRO A 218 27.82 22.08 -18.66
C PRO A 218 28.79 21.00 -18.19
N GLN A 219 28.41 19.71 -18.18
CA GLN A 219 29.21 18.59 -17.70
C GLN A 219 29.75 18.87 -16.30
N ARG A 220 28.85 19.07 -15.35
CA ARG A 220 29.20 19.44 -13.96
C ARG A 220 28.45 18.56 -12.94
N VAL A 221 29.14 18.20 -11.88
CA VAL A 221 28.55 17.62 -10.65
C VAL A 221 28.61 18.65 -9.53
N ILE A 222 27.57 18.68 -8.72
CA ILE A 222 27.47 19.52 -7.52
C ILE A 222 26.92 18.65 -6.39
N LEU A 223 27.63 18.59 -5.27
CA LEU A 223 27.12 18.03 -4.02
C LEU A 223 26.58 19.16 -3.15
N TYR A 224 25.34 19.04 -2.75
CA TYR A 224 24.68 19.90 -1.78
C TYR A 224 24.56 19.21 -0.42
N LYS A 225 24.65 20.00 0.64
CA LYS A 225 24.31 19.64 2.00
C LYS A 225 23.37 20.71 2.55
N ASP A 226 22.16 20.35 2.92
CA ASP A 226 21.12 21.27 3.39
C ASP A 226 20.92 22.48 2.45
N GLY A 227 20.94 22.24 1.15
CA GLY A 227 20.82 23.26 0.10
C GLY A 227 22.06 24.08 -0.19
N MET A 228 23.14 23.94 0.59
CA MET A 228 24.41 24.63 0.37
C MET A 228 25.37 23.79 -0.44
N VAL A 229 26.11 24.41 -1.36
CA VAL A 229 27.14 23.74 -2.14
C VAL A 229 28.31 23.34 -1.25
N VAL A 230 28.61 22.04 -1.22
CA VAL A 230 29.77 21.48 -0.52
C VAL A 230 30.97 21.36 -1.45
N VAL A 231 30.76 20.77 -2.62
CA VAL A 231 31.80 20.62 -3.63
C VAL A 231 31.16 20.58 -5.02
N SER A 232 31.89 21.06 -6.00
CA SER A 232 31.52 20.92 -7.40
C SER A 232 32.74 20.59 -8.26
N GLY A 233 32.50 19.95 -9.40
CA GLY A 233 33.55 19.56 -10.30
C GLY A 233 33.09 19.27 -11.70
N ARG A 234 34.04 19.19 -12.62
CA ARG A 234 33.76 18.78 -14.01
C ARG A 234 33.54 17.28 -14.10
N ILE A 235 32.66 16.88 -15.01
CA ILE A 235 32.37 15.47 -15.27
C ILE A 235 32.48 15.14 -16.77
N SER A 236 32.48 13.85 -17.06
CA SER A 236 32.28 13.31 -18.40
C SER A 236 31.20 12.23 -18.33
N THR A 237 30.06 12.50 -18.93
CA THR A 237 28.91 11.60 -18.98
C THR A 237 28.94 10.68 -20.19
N GLY A 238 27.87 9.91 -20.42
CA GLY A 238 27.74 9.00 -21.56
C GLY A 238 27.85 9.71 -22.90
N LYS A 239 28.62 9.14 -23.83
CA LYS A 239 28.70 9.59 -25.22
C LYS A 239 27.40 9.21 -25.96
N ARG A 240 27.18 9.83 -27.14
CA ARG A 240 26.05 9.51 -28.00
C ARG A 240 25.90 7.99 -28.24
N GLY A 241 24.71 7.47 -28.01
CA GLY A 241 24.38 6.04 -28.07
C GLY A 241 24.67 5.27 -26.79
N PHE A 242 25.26 5.94 -25.78
CA PHE A 242 25.50 5.45 -24.43
C PHE A 242 25.17 6.56 -23.43
N ASP A 243 24.14 7.30 -23.70
CA ASP A 243 23.79 8.50 -22.97
C ASP A 243 23.52 8.18 -21.50
N THR A 244 23.94 9.08 -20.61
CA THR A 244 23.52 9.05 -19.20
C THR A 244 22.10 9.56 -19.14
N PRO A 245 21.10 8.72 -18.76
CA PRO A 245 19.70 9.14 -18.82
C PRO A 245 19.40 10.22 -17.78
N PRO A 246 18.70 11.31 -18.15
CA PRO A 246 18.20 12.26 -17.16
C PRO A 246 17.14 11.61 -16.27
N GLY A 247 16.95 12.16 -15.06
CA GLY A 247 15.97 11.70 -14.09
C GLY A 247 16.46 11.75 -12.66
N HIS A 248 15.65 11.20 -11.76
CA HIS A 248 15.94 11.14 -10.33
C HIS A 248 16.38 9.74 -9.93
N TYR A 249 17.47 9.67 -9.21
CA TYR A 249 18.11 8.43 -8.77
C TYR A 249 18.44 8.48 -7.29
N LEU A 250 18.77 7.32 -6.72
CA LEU A 250 19.32 7.21 -5.37
C LEU A 250 20.69 6.52 -5.43
N VAL A 251 21.58 6.91 -4.56
CA VAL A 251 22.80 6.15 -4.29
C VAL A 251 22.42 4.87 -3.55
N THR A 252 22.65 3.72 -4.17
CA THR A 252 22.25 2.41 -3.62
C THR A 252 23.41 1.62 -3.04
N ASP A 253 24.63 1.93 -3.47
CA ASP A 253 25.82 1.23 -3.04
C ASP A 253 27.07 2.12 -3.20
N LYS A 254 28.12 1.84 -2.40
CA LYS A 254 29.38 2.60 -2.38
C LYS A 254 30.57 1.65 -2.31
N GLU A 255 31.45 1.74 -3.29
CA GLU A 255 32.69 0.98 -3.32
C GLU A 255 33.88 1.92 -3.52
N ARG A 256 34.82 1.94 -2.59
CA ARG A 256 36.01 2.81 -2.69
C ARG A 256 36.90 2.46 -3.90
N GLU A 257 37.00 1.19 -4.19
CA GLU A 257 37.73 0.66 -5.35
C GLU A 257 36.84 -0.37 -6.05
N ARG A 258 36.31 0.02 -7.18
CA ARG A 258 35.51 -0.85 -8.03
C ARG A 258 36.23 -1.10 -9.35
N ARG A 259 36.05 -2.28 -9.90
CA ARG A 259 36.49 -2.59 -11.27
C ARG A 259 35.29 -2.89 -12.13
N SER A 260 35.20 -2.25 -13.29
CA SER A 260 34.13 -2.54 -14.25
C SER A 260 34.16 -4.01 -14.66
N SER A 261 33.01 -4.68 -14.55
CA SER A 261 32.85 -6.06 -15.01
C SER A 261 32.95 -6.19 -16.55
N ILE A 262 32.53 -5.13 -17.25
CA ILE A 262 32.47 -5.10 -18.72
C ILE A 262 33.81 -4.65 -19.30
N TYR A 263 34.30 -3.48 -18.88
CA TYR A 263 35.47 -2.82 -19.51
C TYR A 263 36.78 -3.11 -18.79
N LYS A 264 36.75 -3.78 -17.62
CA LYS A 264 37.90 -4.15 -16.80
C LYS A 264 38.78 -2.96 -16.36
N VAL A 265 38.22 -1.75 -16.38
CA VAL A 265 38.89 -0.52 -15.92
C VAL A 265 38.56 -0.24 -14.44
N SER A 266 39.48 0.46 -13.77
CA SER A 266 39.25 0.93 -12.41
C SER A 266 38.23 2.05 -12.37
N MET A 267 37.41 2.06 -11.36
CA MET A 267 36.36 3.07 -11.08
C MET A 267 36.44 3.44 -9.59
N PRO A 268 37.45 4.22 -9.18
CA PRO A 268 37.64 4.61 -7.77
C PRO A 268 36.46 5.48 -7.30
N TYR A 269 36.16 5.40 -6.01
CA TYR A 269 35.10 6.19 -5.37
C TYR A 269 33.73 6.00 -6.02
N PHE A 270 33.36 4.77 -6.32
CA PHE A 270 32.16 4.43 -7.05
C PHE A 270 30.91 4.56 -6.18
N LEU A 271 29.94 5.32 -6.66
CA LEU A 271 28.58 5.43 -6.14
C LEU A 271 27.63 4.83 -7.19
N ARG A 272 26.98 3.72 -6.85
CA ARG A 272 25.98 3.10 -7.75
C ARG A 272 24.69 3.91 -7.72
N LEU A 273 24.11 4.13 -8.89
CA LEU A 273 22.79 4.73 -9.03
C LEU A 273 21.70 3.66 -9.14
N SER A 274 20.51 3.95 -8.56
CA SER A 274 19.35 3.10 -8.69
C SER A 274 18.90 2.95 -10.15
N PHE A 275 18.30 1.81 -10.50
CA PHE A 275 17.75 1.48 -11.83
C PHE A 275 18.76 1.44 -12.97
N SER A 276 20.03 1.40 -12.70
CA SER A 276 21.00 1.43 -13.78
C SER A 276 22.30 0.69 -13.46
N GLU A 277 22.98 0.29 -14.51
CA GLU A 277 24.35 -0.16 -14.46
C GLU A 277 25.36 1.00 -14.25
N TYR A 278 24.83 2.23 -14.19
CA TYR A 278 25.65 3.44 -14.11
C TYR A 278 25.98 3.81 -12.68
N GLY A 279 27.06 4.57 -12.55
CA GLY A 279 27.46 5.14 -11.27
C GLY A 279 28.28 6.41 -11.47
N ILE A 280 28.52 7.08 -10.36
CA ILE A 280 29.44 8.22 -10.27
C ILE A 280 30.78 7.66 -9.77
N HIS A 281 31.87 7.99 -10.40
CA HIS A 281 33.22 7.56 -9.97
C HIS A 281 34.30 8.52 -10.47
N GLU A 282 35.48 8.47 -9.89
CA GLU A 282 36.66 9.16 -10.44
C GLU A 282 37.04 8.58 -11.81
N GLY A 283 37.51 9.41 -12.71
CA GLY A 283 38.01 8.93 -14.00
C GLY A 283 38.37 10.02 -14.97
N TYR A 284 38.99 9.59 -16.07
CA TYR A 284 39.42 10.48 -17.13
C TYR A 284 38.28 11.28 -17.72
N ASN A 285 38.47 12.61 -17.75
CA ASN A 285 37.51 13.57 -18.26
C ASN A 285 38.08 14.37 -19.41
N PRO A 286 37.66 14.14 -20.65
CA PRO A 286 38.11 14.89 -21.83
C PRO A 286 37.38 16.23 -22.02
N GLY A 287 36.55 16.70 -21.04
CA GLY A 287 35.75 17.92 -21.12
C GLY A 287 34.47 17.81 -21.96
N ARG A 288 34.07 16.59 -22.31
CA ARG A 288 32.89 16.27 -23.12
C ARG A 288 32.33 14.90 -22.75
N PRO A 289 31.08 14.57 -23.10
CA PRO A 289 30.55 13.22 -22.97
C PRO A 289 31.42 12.18 -23.70
N ALA A 290 31.95 11.18 -22.96
CA ALA A 290 32.87 10.18 -23.51
C ALA A 290 32.82 8.82 -22.79
N SER A 291 31.95 8.64 -21.80
CA SER A 291 31.77 7.37 -21.09
C SER A 291 30.78 6.45 -21.84
N HIS A 292 30.50 5.28 -21.25
CA HIS A 292 29.44 4.37 -21.68
C HIS A 292 28.25 4.42 -20.70
N GLY A 293 27.93 5.64 -20.19
CA GLY A 293 26.80 5.90 -19.30
C GLY A 293 27.19 6.33 -17.90
N CYS A 294 28.30 5.88 -17.34
CA CYS A 294 28.81 6.34 -16.04
C CYS A 294 29.19 7.82 -16.04
N ILE A 295 29.08 8.45 -14.88
CA ILE A 295 29.45 9.84 -14.63
C ILE A 295 30.88 9.85 -14.07
N ARG A 296 31.84 10.21 -14.92
CA ARG A 296 33.26 10.30 -14.53
C ARG A 296 33.54 11.67 -13.96
N VAL A 297 33.94 11.73 -12.71
CA VAL A 297 34.30 12.97 -12.01
C VAL A 297 35.79 13.26 -12.25
N ALA A 298 36.11 14.47 -12.69
CA ALA A 298 37.46 14.91 -12.90
C ALA A 298 38.15 15.21 -11.57
N GLY A 299 39.26 14.53 -11.33
CA GLY A 299 40.11 14.78 -10.18
C GLY A 299 39.68 14.05 -8.90
N GLU A 300 40.64 13.32 -8.37
CA GLU A 300 40.47 12.48 -7.18
C GLU A 300 39.86 13.25 -6.00
N HIS A 301 40.31 14.47 -5.74
CA HIS A 301 39.87 15.28 -4.61
C HIS A 301 38.32 15.48 -4.62
N VAL A 302 37.76 15.83 -5.78
CA VAL A 302 36.33 16.06 -5.91
C VAL A 302 35.55 14.74 -5.79
N ALA A 303 36.00 13.71 -6.48
CA ALA A 303 35.38 12.38 -6.43
C ALA A 303 35.37 11.79 -5.01
N LYS A 304 36.51 11.92 -4.33
CA LYS A 304 36.70 11.48 -2.94
C LYS A 304 35.77 12.28 -2.00
N ALA A 305 35.70 13.59 -2.14
CA ALA A 305 34.83 14.43 -1.30
C ALA A 305 33.37 14.08 -1.47
N ILE A 306 32.92 13.84 -2.72
CA ILE A 306 31.55 13.37 -3.00
C ILE A 306 31.35 12.00 -2.35
N PHE A 307 32.24 11.05 -2.58
CA PHE A 307 32.13 9.70 -2.05
C PHE A 307 32.05 9.67 -0.52
N ASP A 308 32.97 10.35 0.16
CA ASP A 308 33.09 10.27 1.63
C ASP A 308 31.87 10.90 2.32
N GLN A 309 31.31 11.98 1.76
CA GLN A 309 30.19 12.72 2.38
C GLN A 309 28.79 12.20 1.98
N THR A 310 28.68 11.46 0.88
CA THR A 310 27.39 11.00 0.39
C THR A 310 26.94 9.71 1.09
N PRO A 311 25.85 9.71 1.88
CA PRO A 311 25.26 8.47 2.40
C PRO A 311 24.59 7.63 1.29
N ILE A 312 24.40 6.33 1.56
CA ILE A 312 23.46 5.53 0.77
C ILE A 312 22.04 6.11 0.97
N GLY A 313 21.26 6.18 -0.10
CA GLY A 313 19.95 6.83 -0.10
C GLY A 313 19.99 8.29 -0.55
N THR A 314 21.16 8.89 -0.75
CA THR A 314 21.26 10.27 -1.26
C THR A 314 20.60 10.38 -2.64
N LEU A 315 19.78 11.43 -2.81
CA LEU A 315 19.17 11.75 -4.10
C LEU A 315 20.23 12.24 -5.10
N VAL A 316 20.05 11.83 -6.34
CA VAL A 316 20.87 12.25 -7.48
C VAL A 316 19.96 12.71 -8.60
N ASP A 317 19.98 14.00 -8.89
CA ASP A 317 19.21 14.61 -9.96
C ASP A 317 20.11 14.78 -11.20
N ILE A 318 19.73 14.19 -12.32
CA ILE A 318 20.41 14.25 -13.61
C ILE A 318 19.55 15.02 -14.58
N GLU A 319 20.01 16.18 -15.07
CA GLU A 319 19.30 17.08 -15.98
C GLU A 319 20.15 17.63 -17.12
#